data_47a86bb5bd6cd2e96f48f03b0c2ed619
#
_entry.id   47a86bb5bd6cd2e96f48f03b0c2ed619
#
_cell.length_a   1.000
_cell.length_b   1.000
_cell.length_c   1.000
_cell.angle_alpha   90.00
_cell.angle_beta   90.00
_cell.angle_gamma   90.00
#
_symmetry.space_group_name_H-M   'P 1'
#
loop_
_entity.id
_entity.type
_entity.pdbx_description
1 polymer ?
#
loop_
_entity_poly.entity_id
_entity_poly.type
_entity_poly.pdbx_seq_one_letter_code
_entity_poly.pdbx_strand_id
1 'polypeptide(L)'
;MKHYKRALLASLASMVFVIAATQALAQAPADNSKIAQMQGADRQQRLVEGAKKEKELTFYTSAPVDDMAVLTEAFEKKYGIKVKVWRAGSEKVLQRAATEARAGRFDVDIIDTNGPEMEVLHREKLLVEVKSPFLADLIPQAILPHREWISSRLNIFTGGYNTKLIKKEDLPKSYEDLLNPKWKGKLGIEAEDFDWFSGVIGELGEAKGLKLFRDIVATNGISVRKGHTLLTNLVASGEVPLALTVYNYKAEQLKNKGAPIDWFAFPPAIARPNGTGMLRRAPHPHAAVLFFDFMLSDAQELLLKRDFIPTSKKVKTPLNQMPIKFIDPRVILDDEAKWSKLYQEIIVKQSK
;
A
#
# COMPACT_ATOMS: atom_id res chain seq x y z
N MET A 1 -58.47 71.65 30.05
CA MET A 1 -57.75 72.71 29.29
C MET A 1 -56.66 72.02 28.47
N LYS A 2 -56.94 71.88 27.21
CA LYS A 2 -56.18 72.39 26.06
C LYS A 2 -54.82 71.78 25.87
N HIS A 3 -54.73 70.91 24.84
CA HIS A 3 -54.01 71.01 23.54
C HIS A 3 -52.58 70.51 23.63
N TYR A 4 -51.99 69.80 22.69
CA TYR A 4 -52.12 69.65 21.22
C TYR A 4 -51.55 68.35 20.71
N LYS A 5 -52.18 67.81 19.74
CA LYS A 5 -51.68 66.76 18.86
C LYS A 5 -50.55 67.32 17.99
N ARG A 6 -49.50 66.58 17.78
CA ARG A 6 -48.74 66.67 16.54
C ARG A 6 -48.21 65.26 16.20
N ALA A 7 -48.74 64.74 15.13
CA ALA A 7 -48.27 63.57 14.45
C ALA A 7 -46.95 63.88 13.73
N LEU A 8 -45.95 63.04 13.91
CA LEU A 8 -44.79 62.95 13.01
C LEU A 8 -44.76 61.56 12.40
N LEU A 9 -45.10 61.53 11.11
CA LEU A 9 -44.86 60.42 10.20
C LEU A 9 -43.37 60.30 10.00
N ALA A 10 -42.77 59.28 10.55
CA ALA A 10 -41.41 58.87 10.19
C ALA A 10 -41.47 57.66 9.29
N SER A 11 -41.19 57.87 8.02
CA SER A 11 -41.04 56.84 6.98
C SER A 11 -39.90 55.93 7.33
N LEU A 12 -40.14 54.67 7.76
CA LEU A 12 -39.15 53.62 7.81
C LEU A 12 -38.98 53.06 6.39
N ALA A 13 -37.96 53.53 5.72
CA ALA A 13 -37.43 52.87 4.52
C ALA A 13 -36.79 51.56 4.95
N SER A 14 -37.46 50.45 4.79
CA SER A 14 -36.91 49.11 4.98
C SER A 14 -35.94 48.83 3.87
N MET A 15 -34.65 49.02 4.16
CA MET A 15 -33.54 48.63 3.29
C MET A 15 -33.34 47.12 3.42
N VAL A 16 -34.00 46.35 2.55
CA VAL A 16 -33.80 44.91 2.43
C VAL A 16 -32.41 44.71 1.82
N PHE A 17 -31.43 44.43 2.66
CA PHE A 17 -30.13 43.92 2.23
C PHE A 17 -30.35 42.47 1.77
N VAL A 18 -30.52 42.24 0.47
CA VAL A 18 -30.40 40.92 -0.15
C VAL A 18 -28.92 40.59 -0.13
N ILE A 19 -28.48 39.88 0.91
CA ILE A 19 -27.19 39.21 0.91
C ILE A 19 -27.33 38.06 -0.08
N ALA A 20 -26.96 38.27 -1.32
CA ALA A 20 -26.70 37.21 -2.28
C ALA A 20 -25.46 36.47 -1.77
N ALA A 21 -25.66 35.51 -0.90
CA ALA A 21 -24.66 34.48 -0.60
C ALA A 21 -24.46 33.69 -1.88
N THR A 22 -23.56 34.12 -2.74
CA THR A 22 -22.98 33.25 -3.77
C THR A 22 -22.23 32.15 -3.04
N GLN A 23 -22.95 31.07 -2.71
CA GLN A 23 -22.34 29.79 -2.45
C GLN A 23 -21.61 29.42 -3.74
N ALA A 24 -20.31 29.65 -3.76
CA ALA A 24 -19.44 28.98 -4.68
C ALA A 24 -19.60 27.48 -4.38
N LEU A 25 -20.53 26.85 -5.07
CA LEU A 25 -20.57 25.39 -5.17
C LEU A 25 -19.19 25.02 -5.70
N ALA A 26 -18.31 24.57 -4.81
CA ALA A 26 -17.05 23.97 -5.21
C ALA A 26 -17.45 22.84 -6.17
N GLN A 27 -17.26 23.09 -7.45
CA GLN A 27 -17.60 22.15 -8.49
C GLN A 27 -16.77 20.91 -8.20
N ALA A 28 -17.44 19.77 -7.96
CA ALA A 28 -16.73 18.52 -7.70
C ALA A 28 -15.69 18.32 -8.82
N PRO A 29 -14.44 17.99 -8.48
CA PRO A 29 -13.38 17.82 -9.47
C PRO A 29 -13.85 16.92 -10.61
N ALA A 30 -13.51 17.29 -11.84
CA ALA A 30 -13.95 16.57 -13.03
C ALA A 30 -13.44 15.12 -13.01
N ASP A 31 -14.17 14.22 -13.64
CA ASP A 31 -13.69 12.86 -13.92
C ASP A 31 -12.51 12.95 -14.92
N ASN A 32 -11.36 12.45 -14.50
CA ASN A 32 -10.10 12.54 -15.25
C ASN A 32 -9.89 11.41 -16.26
N SER A 33 -10.91 10.61 -16.55
CA SER A 33 -10.81 9.44 -17.45
C SER A 33 -10.24 9.81 -18.82
N LYS A 34 -10.55 10.99 -19.36
CA LYS A 34 -10.00 11.44 -20.64
C LYS A 34 -8.48 11.60 -20.63
N ILE A 35 -7.93 12.15 -19.52
CA ILE A 35 -6.48 12.34 -19.36
C ILE A 35 -5.81 11.00 -19.05
N ALA A 36 -6.40 10.19 -18.16
CA ALA A 36 -5.90 8.87 -17.82
C ALA A 36 -5.83 7.93 -19.03
N GLN A 37 -6.77 8.06 -19.98
CA GLN A 37 -6.83 7.23 -21.19
C GLN A 37 -6.16 7.86 -22.41
N MET A 38 -5.44 8.97 -22.23
CA MET A 38 -4.73 9.65 -23.31
C MET A 38 -3.75 8.70 -24.01
N GLN A 39 -3.77 8.74 -25.35
CA GLN A 39 -2.89 7.97 -26.24
C GLN A 39 -2.37 8.85 -27.37
N GLY A 40 -1.52 8.29 -28.23
CA GLY A 40 -0.96 8.99 -29.40
C GLY A 40 0.54 9.27 -29.24
N ALA A 41 1.19 9.60 -30.35
CA ALA A 41 2.64 9.84 -30.37
C ALA A 41 3.07 11.07 -29.54
N ASP A 42 2.19 12.04 -29.38
CA ASP A 42 2.40 13.27 -28.61
C ASP A 42 1.98 13.16 -27.13
N ARG A 43 1.52 11.97 -26.68
CA ARG A 43 1.02 11.74 -25.32
C ARG A 43 2.00 12.23 -24.25
N GLN A 44 3.27 11.82 -24.33
CA GLN A 44 4.29 12.19 -23.35
C GLN A 44 4.50 13.70 -23.28
N GLN A 45 4.53 14.37 -24.43
CA GLN A 45 4.69 15.82 -24.49
C GLN A 45 3.51 16.52 -23.81
N ARG A 46 2.26 16.12 -24.15
CA ARG A 46 1.03 16.71 -23.56
C ARG A 46 0.96 16.50 -22.05
N LEU A 47 1.37 15.30 -21.57
CA LEU A 47 1.42 15.03 -20.13
C LEU A 47 2.43 15.94 -19.44
N VAL A 48 3.64 16.09 -19.98
CA VAL A 48 4.67 16.97 -19.41
C VAL A 48 4.22 18.44 -19.40
N GLU A 49 3.64 18.92 -20.49
CA GLU A 49 3.13 20.30 -20.59
C GLU A 49 1.99 20.56 -19.59
N GLY A 50 1.05 19.60 -19.45
CA GLY A 50 -0.03 19.68 -18.49
C GLY A 50 0.48 19.65 -17.04
N ALA A 51 1.33 18.70 -16.73
CA ALA A 51 1.93 18.56 -15.40
C ALA A 51 2.74 19.80 -14.99
N LYS A 52 3.47 20.43 -15.90
CA LYS A 52 4.18 21.70 -15.64
C LYS A 52 3.23 22.86 -15.27
N LYS A 53 2.01 22.86 -15.81
CA LYS A 53 0.98 23.84 -15.41
C LYS A 53 0.40 23.53 -14.04
N GLU A 54 0.27 22.24 -13.71
CA GLU A 54 -0.19 21.74 -12.41
C GLU A 54 0.88 21.92 -11.33
N LYS A 55 2.18 21.85 -11.67
CA LYS A 55 3.37 22.10 -10.84
C LYS A 55 3.65 21.08 -9.74
N GLU A 56 2.65 20.35 -9.27
CA GLU A 56 2.75 19.43 -8.14
C GLU A 56 1.79 18.24 -8.29
N LEU A 57 1.99 17.24 -7.45
CA LEU A 57 1.03 16.17 -7.20
C LEU A 57 1.09 15.73 -5.73
N THR A 58 -0.01 15.16 -5.24
CA THR A 58 -0.08 14.55 -3.91
C THR A 58 -0.06 13.04 -4.01
N PHE A 59 0.86 12.41 -3.29
CA PHE A 59 1.10 10.98 -3.29
C PHE A 59 0.87 10.39 -1.89
N TYR A 60 -0.14 9.51 -1.75
CA TYR A 60 -0.34 8.74 -0.52
C TYR A 60 0.29 7.36 -0.66
N THR A 61 1.09 6.97 0.33
CA THR A 61 1.77 5.68 0.27
C THR A 61 1.90 4.99 1.63
N SER A 62 1.92 3.65 1.61
CA SER A 62 2.27 2.85 2.77
C SER A 62 3.76 2.45 2.81
N ALA A 63 4.50 2.68 1.74
CA ALA A 63 5.93 2.41 1.69
C ALA A 63 6.73 3.34 2.63
N PRO A 64 7.91 2.93 3.11
CA PRO A 64 8.74 3.77 3.96
C PRO A 64 9.15 5.08 3.28
N VAL A 65 9.20 6.16 4.06
CA VAL A 65 9.49 7.52 3.56
C VAL A 65 10.84 7.56 2.82
N ASP A 66 11.88 7.01 3.43
CA ASP A 66 13.25 7.04 2.86
C ASP A 66 13.36 6.29 1.52
N ASP A 67 12.52 5.25 1.34
CA ASP A 67 12.48 4.51 0.09
C ASP A 67 11.74 5.30 -0.99
N MET A 68 10.63 5.94 -0.63
CA MET A 68 9.85 6.75 -1.57
C MET A 68 10.52 8.08 -1.91
N ALA A 69 11.31 8.64 -1.00
CA ALA A 69 12.09 9.86 -1.27
C ALA A 69 12.98 9.70 -2.51
N VAL A 70 13.67 8.53 -2.64
CA VAL A 70 14.52 8.26 -3.81
C VAL A 70 13.73 8.30 -5.12
N LEU A 71 12.49 7.79 -5.12
CA LEU A 71 11.64 7.77 -6.31
C LEU A 71 11.09 9.17 -6.61
N THR A 72 10.58 9.85 -5.59
CA THR A 72 9.98 11.18 -5.75
C THR A 72 11.03 12.24 -6.14
N GLU A 73 12.21 12.21 -5.55
CA GLU A 73 13.33 13.07 -5.94
C GLU A 73 13.78 12.83 -7.39
N ALA A 74 13.84 11.56 -7.82
CA ALA A 74 14.17 11.25 -9.21
C ALA A 74 13.10 11.77 -10.19
N PHE A 75 11.81 11.67 -9.84
CA PHE A 75 10.71 12.23 -10.60
C PHE A 75 10.77 13.76 -10.64
N GLU A 76 10.93 14.41 -9.49
CA GLU A 76 11.06 15.87 -9.37
C GLU A 76 12.24 16.38 -10.20
N LYS A 77 13.39 15.70 -10.13
CA LYS A 77 14.58 16.05 -10.92
C LYS A 77 14.33 15.92 -12.43
N LYS A 78 13.62 14.87 -12.85
CA LYS A 78 13.35 14.60 -14.27
C LYS A 78 12.36 15.57 -14.89
N TYR A 79 11.30 15.92 -14.16
CA TYR A 79 10.16 16.63 -14.72
C TYR A 79 9.95 18.05 -14.17
N GLY A 80 10.55 18.39 -13.03
CA GLY A 80 10.36 19.67 -12.36
C GLY A 80 8.99 19.80 -11.66
N ILE A 81 8.35 18.67 -11.35
CA ILE A 81 7.02 18.60 -10.70
C ILE A 81 7.22 18.20 -9.25
N LYS A 82 6.70 18.98 -8.32
CA LYS A 82 6.78 18.73 -6.88
C LYS A 82 5.92 17.54 -6.46
N VAL A 83 6.44 16.65 -5.62
CA VAL A 83 5.67 15.52 -5.07
C VAL A 83 5.44 15.70 -3.57
N LYS A 84 4.20 15.92 -3.18
CA LYS A 84 3.78 15.99 -1.76
C LYS A 84 3.46 14.58 -1.26
N VAL A 85 4.32 14.03 -0.44
CA VAL A 85 4.15 12.67 0.09
C VAL A 85 3.44 12.71 1.43
N TRP A 86 2.37 11.91 1.55
CA TRP A 86 1.80 11.54 2.84
C TRP A 86 1.92 10.02 3.05
N ARG A 87 2.52 9.62 4.18
CA ARG A 87 2.78 8.23 4.50
C ARG A 87 2.04 7.77 5.74
N ALA A 88 1.35 6.62 5.64
CA ALA A 88 0.74 5.92 6.77
C ALA A 88 0.77 4.40 6.53
N GLY A 89 0.27 3.60 7.47
CA GLY A 89 -0.02 2.17 7.20
C GLY A 89 -1.13 2.03 6.15
N SER A 90 -1.17 0.88 5.48
CA SER A 90 -2.07 0.63 4.34
C SER A 90 -3.54 0.88 4.67
N GLU A 91 -4.02 0.37 5.80
CA GLU A 91 -5.36 0.61 6.31
C GLU A 91 -5.67 2.11 6.47
N LYS A 92 -4.74 2.88 7.04
CA LYS A 92 -4.91 4.34 7.22
C LYS A 92 -4.87 5.10 5.90
N VAL A 93 -4.10 4.63 4.91
CA VAL A 93 -4.10 5.19 3.55
C VAL A 93 -5.48 5.03 2.93
N LEU A 94 -6.03 3.82 2.97
CA LEU A 94 -7.39 3.52 2.50
C LEU A 94 -8.43 4.38 3.23
N GLN A 95 -8.44 4.36 4.57
CA GLN A 95 -9.41 5.09 5.38
C GLN A 95 -9.42 6.58 5.08
N ARG A 96 -8.23 7.19 4.93
CA ARG A 96 -8.11 8.60 4.60
C ARG A 96 -8.69 8.91 3.22
N ALA A 97 -8.26 8.20 2.19
CA ALA A 97 -8.72 8.42 0.83
C ALA A 97 -10.26 8.24 0.70
N ALA A 98 -10.81 7.17 1.29
CA ALA A 98 -12.24 6.91 1.29
C ALA A 98 -13.03 7.98 2.07
N THR A 99 -12.51 8.44 3.22
CA THR A 99 -13.16 9.48 4.03
C THR A 99 -13.16 10.83 3.32
N GLU A 100 -12.03 11.21 2.71
CA GLU A 100 -11.93 12.43 1.91
C GLU A 100 -12.92 12.40 0.74
N ALA A 101 -12.98 11.28 0.00
CA ALA A 101 -13.90 11.11 -1.13
C ALA A 101 -15.37 11.18 -0.72
N ARG A 102 -15.77 10.54 0.41
CA ARG A 102 -17.15 10.63 0.96
C ARG A 102 -17.51 12.04 1.39
N ALA A 103 -16.52 12.83 1.86
CA ALA A 103 -16.69 14.23 2.18
C ALA A 103 -16.65 15.17 0.95
N GLY A 104 -16.57 14.62 -0.27
CA GLY A 104 -16.45 15.39 -1.51
C GLY A 104 -15.09 16.09 -1.70
N ARG A 105 -14.08 15.70 -0.92
CA ARG A 105 -12.71 16.21 -1.03
C ARG A 105 -11.84 15.20 -1.79
N PHE A 106 -11.02 15.70 -2.67
CA PHE A 106 -10.14 14.92 -3.52
C PHE A 106 -8.74 15.55 -3.48
N ASP A 107 -8.04 15.31 -2.38
CA ASP A 107 -6.76 15.96 -2.07
C ASP A 107 -5.55 15.13 -2.58
N VAL A 108 -5.80 13.89 -3.02
CA VAL A 108 -4.76 12.96 -3.46
C VAL A 108 -4.88 12.64 -4.95
N ASP A 109 -3.73 12.53 -5.62
CA ASP A 109 -3.62 12.21 -7.03
C ASP A 109 -3.34 10.73 -7.27
N ILE A 110 -2.33 10.20 -6.57
CA ILE A 110 -1.86 8.82 -6.68
C ILE A 110 -1.82 8.16 -5.31
N ILE A 111 -2.29 6.92 -5.26
CA ILE A 111 -2.15 6.04 -4.10
C ILE A 111 -1.25 4.86 -4.47
N ASP A 112 -0.33 4.52 -3.54
CA ASP A 112 0.50 3.33 -3.62
C ASP A 112 0.47 2.61 -2.27
N THR A 113 -0.22 1.46 -2.24
CA THR A 113 -0.41 0.67 -1.02
C THR A 113 -0.62 -0.83 -1.35
N ASN A 114 -0.88 -1.67 -0.33
CA ASN A 114 -1.06 -3.10 -0.56
C ASN A 114 -2.28 -3.41 -1.43
N GLY A 115 -2.25 -4.54 -2.10
CA GLY A 115 -3.27 -4.97 -3.04
C GLY A 115 -4.70 -5.04 -2.49
N PRO A 116 -4.94 -5.60 -1.30
CA PRO A 116 -6.30 -5.63 -0.73
C PRO A 116 -6.90 -4.23 -0.56
N GLU A 117 -6.15 -3.26 -0.04
CA GLU A 117 -6.63 -1.88 0.11
C GLU A 117 -6.83 -1.18 -1.23
N MET A 118 -5.98 -1.47 -2.23
CA MET A 118 -6.19 -0.98 -3.60
C MET A 118 -7.46 -1.55 -4.23
N GLU A 119 -7.77 -2.82 -3.94
CA GLU A 119 -8.99 -3.46 -4.41
C GLU A 119 -10.26 -2.85 -3.78
N VAL A 120 -10.21 -2.45 -2.49
CA VAL A 120 -11.31 -1.69 -1.87
C VAL A 120 -11.51 -0.35 -2.58
N LEU A 121 -10.43 0.40 -2.86
CA LEU A 121 -10.52 1.67 -3.59
C LEU A 121 -11.12 1.49 -5.00
N HIS A 122 -10.79 0.38 -5.68
CA HIS A 122 -11.41 0.00 -6.94
C HIS A 122 -12.92 -0.24 -6.78
N ARG A 123 -13.32 -1.07 -5.82
CA ARG A 123 -14.75 -1.41 -5.58
C ARG A 123 -15.57 -0.19 -5.15
N GLU A 124 -14.96 0.76 -4.44
CA GLU A 124 -15.57 2.06 -4.12
C GLU A 124 -15.55 3.04 -5.32
N LYS A 125 -15.07 2.63 -6.50
CA LYS A 125 -15.00 3.42 -7.76
C LYS A 125 -14.20 4.71 -7.62
N LEU A 126 -13.21 4.71 -6.75
CA LEU A 126 -12.34 5.87 -6.52
C LEU A 126 -11.18 5.94 -7.53
N LEU A 127 -10.81 4.82 -8.13
CA LEU A 127 -9.70 4.74 -9.07
C LEU A 127 -10.16 4.85 -10.53
N VAL A 128 -9.21 5.11 -11.42
CA VAL A 128 -9.43 5.17 -12.87
C VAL A 128 -8.37 4.37 -13.60
N GLU A 129 -8.75 3.67 -14.68
CA GLU A 129 -7.79 2.99 -15.56
C GLU A 129 -6.89 4.01 -16.24
N VAL A 130 -5.57 3.82 -16.08
CA VAL A 130 -4.56 4.60 -16.80
C VAL A 130 -4.00 3.77 -17.96
N LYS A 131 -4.14 4.25 -19.18
CA LYS A 131 -3.55 3.63 -20.37
C LYS A 131 -2.08 4.00 -20.51
N SER A 132 -1.26 3.28 -19.76
CA SER A 132 0.19 3.44 -19.81
C SER A 132 0.82 2.55 -20.89
N PRO A 133 1.77 3.05 -21.71
CA PRO A 133 2.53 2.24 -22.63
C PRO A 133 3.44 1.22 -21.93
N PHE A 134 3.76 1.43 -20.67
CA PHE A 134 4.67 0.60 -19.88
C PHE A 134 4.01 -0.68 -19.32
N LEU A 135 2.68 -0.84 -19.45
CA LEU A 135 1.99 -2.05 -19.01
C LEU A 135 2.52 -3.32 -19.71
N ALA A 136 2.94 -3.20 -20.97
CA ALA A 136 3.50 -4.31 -21.73
C ALA A 136 4.82 -4.86 -21.13
N ASP A 137 5.51 -4.04 -20.33
CA ASP A 137 6.79 -4.39 -19.71
C ASP A 137 6.63 -5.15 -18.39
N LEU A 138 5.42 -5.25 -17.85
CA LEU A 138 5.16 -5.85 -16.55
C LEU A 138 4.89 -7.35 -16.67
N ILE A 139 5.12 -8.07 -15.55
CA ILE A 139 4.68 -9.46 -15.42
C ILE A 139 3.13 -9.51 -15.47
N PRO A 140 2.53 -10.59 -16.04
CA PRO A 140 1.06 -10.68 -16.15
C PRO A 140 0.34 -10.54 -14.81
N GLN A 141 0.91 -11.06 -13.73
CA GLN A 141 0.35 -11.04 -12.38
C GLN A 141 0.27 -9.62 -11.77
N ALA A 142 0.97 -8.65 -12.36
CA ALA A 142 0.91 -7.26 -11.93
C ALA A 142 -0.35 -6.53 -12.40
N ILE A 143 -1.07 -7.10 -13.38
CA ILE A 143 -2.17 -6.44 -14.10
C ILE A 143 -3.47 -7.17 -13.82
N LEU A 144 -4.35 -6.55 -13.05
CA LEU A 144 -5.70 -7.06 -12.81
C LEU A 144 -6.64 -6.76 -13.99
N PRO A 145 -7.73 -7.53 -14.19
CA PRO A 145 -8.65 -7.34 -15.32
C PRO A 145 -9.25 -5.93 -15.41
N HIS A 146 -9.54 -5.26 -14.30
CA HIS A 146 -10.11 -3.91 -14.26
C HIS A 146 -9.09 -2.80 -14.56
N ARG A 147 -7.77 -3.04 -14.42
CA ARG A 147 -6.65 -2.12 -14.72
C ARG A 147 -6.73 -0.74 -14.04
N GLU A 148 -7.56 -0.56 -13.02
CA GLU A 148 -7.67 0.71 -12.30
C GLU A 148 -6.53 0.92 -11.30
N TRP A 149 -5.82 -0.16 -10.95
CA TRP A 149 -4.52 -0.10 -10.29
C TRP A 149 -3.61 -1.23 -10.82
N ILE A 150 -2.32 -1.01 -10.74
CA ILE A 150 -1.30 -1.92 -11.25
C ILE A 150 -0.29 -2.21 -10.14
N SER A 151 0.12 -3.45 -9.98
CA SER A 151 1.19 -3.77 -9.04
C SER A 151 2.51 -3.22 -9.54
N SER A 152 3.07 -2.24 -8.85
CA SER A 152 4.37 -1.64 -9.16
C SER A 152 5.54 -2.46 -8.58
N ARG A 153 5.29 -3.18 -7.48
CA ARG A 153 6.25 -4.04 -6.79
C ARG A 153 5.53 -5.16 -6.03
N LEU A 154 6.32 -6.13 -5.58
CA LEU A 154 5.87 -7.23 -4.74
C LEU A 154 6.48 -7.11 -3.35
N ASN A 155 5.68 -7.35 -2.33
CA ASN A 155 6.14 -7.63 -0.98
C ASN A 155 6.20 -9.15 -0.81
N ILE A 156 7.40 -9.71 -0.68
CA ILE A 156 7.58 -11.14 -0.46
C ILE A 156 7.65 -11.39 1.04
N PHE A 157 6.74 -12.21 1.54
CA PHE A 157 6.79 -12.68 2.92
C PHE A 157 7.88 -13.72 3.09
N THR A 158 8.76 -13.48 4.04
CA THR A 158 9.88 -14.35 4.36
C THR A 158 9.99 -14.54 5.87
N GLY A 159 10.61 -15.63 6.29
CA GLY A 159 11.12 -15.73 7.64
C GLY A 159 12.34 -14.82 7.81
N GLY A 160 12.40 -14.06 8.89
CA GLY A 160 13.58 -13.30 9.28
C GLY A 160 14.19 -13.88 10.55
N TYR A 161 15.51 -13.97 10.64
CA TYR A 161 16.17 -14.50 11.82
C TYR A 161 17.40 -13.70 12.22
N ASN A 162 17.68 -13.68 13.52
CA ASN A 162 18.90 -13.06 14.04
C ASN A 162 20.10 -14.01 13.88
N THR A 163 21.09 -13.61 13.09
CA THR A 163 22.24 -14.45 12.74
C THR A 163 23.22 -14.72 13.89
N LYS A 164 23.13 -13.97 14.99
CA LYS A 164 23.91 -14.24 16.22
C LYS A 164 23.23 -15.27 17.12
N LEU A 165 21.92 -15.44 16.99
CA LEU A 165 21.13 -16.33 17.84
C LEU A 165 20.75 -17.65 17.18
N ILE A 166 20.64 -17.65 15.84
CA ILE A 166 20.24 -18.82 15.06
C ILE A 166 21.20 -18.97 13.91
N LYS A 167 21.78 -20.18 13.78
CA LYS A 167 22.62 -20.53 12.63
C LYS A 167 21.76 -20.90 11.42
N LYS A 168 22.27 -20.67 10.23
CA LYS A 168 21.56 -20.95 8.97
C LYS A 168 21.17 -22.42 8.82
N GLU A 169 22.03 -23.34 9.27
CA GLU A 169 21.79 -24.78 9.25
C GLU A 169 20.67 -25.25 10.20
N ASP A 170 20.35 -24.44 11.21
CA ASP A 170 19.30 -24.72 12.22
C ASP A 170 17.91 -24.19 11.82
N LEU A 171 17.82 -23.48 10.70
CA LEU A 171 16.56 -22.90 10.25
C LEU A 171 15.51 -23.97 9.94
N PRO A 172 14.21 -23.68 10.17
CA PRO A 172 13.14 -24.59 9.77
C PRO A 172 13.06 -24.65 8.25
N LYS A 173 12.85 -25.86 7.71
CA LYS A 173 12.74 -26.10 6.27
C LYS A 173 11.28 -26.18 5.79
N SER A 174 10.36 -26.38 6.73
CA SER A 174 8.92 -26.41 6.51
C SER A 174 8.18 -25.75 7.67
N TYR A 175 6.88 -25.50 7.52
CA TYR A 175 6.06 -25.00 8.61
C TYR A 175 5.89 -26.06 9.72
N GLU A 176 5.94 -27.35 9.41
CA GLU A 176 5.90 -28.45 10.36
C GLU A 176 7.13 -28.43 11.30
N ASP A 177 8.30 -28.00 10.83
CA ASP A 177 9.51 -27.88 11.67
C ASP A 177 9.36 -26.86 12.80
N LEU A 178 8.38 -25.94 12.67
CA LEU A 178 8.05 -24.97 13.72
C LEU A 178 7.37 -25.62 14.94
N LEU A 179 6.94 -26.87 14.85
CA LEU A 179 6.44 -27.63 16.02
C LEU A 179 7.56 -28.04 16.99
N ASN A 180 8.82 -28.01 16.55
CA ASN A 180 9.94 -28.40 17.40
C ASN A 180 10.02 -27.46 18.62
N PRO A 181 10.08 -28.01 19.88
CA PRO A 181 10.16 -27.23 21.10
C PRO A 181 11.37 -26.28 21.19
N LYS A 182 12.40 -26.48 20.37
CA LYS A 182 13.54 -25.55 20.27
C LYS A 182 13.12 -24.11 19.93
N TRP A 183 11.93 -23.94 19.35
CA TRP A 183 11.37 -22.64 18.96
C TRP A 183 10.55 -21.96 20.05
N LYS A 184 10.39 -22.59 21.20
CA LYS A 184 9.59 -22.04 22.32
C LYS A 184 10.10 -20.66 22.75
N GLY A 185 9.19 -19.66 22.69
CA GLY A 185 9.48 -18.26 23.03
C GLY A 185 10.36 -17.52 22.02
N LYS A 186 10.64 -18.12 20.82
CA LYS A 186 11.51 -17.51 19.81
C LYS A 186 10.78 -17.00 18.57
N LEU A 187 9.51 -17.35 18.42
CA LEU A 187 8.74 -17.03 17.21
C LEU A 187 8.09 -15.65 17.32
N GLY A 188 8.09 -14.92 16.20
CA GLY A 188 7.35 -13.68 16.06
C GLY A 188 6.59 -13.61 14.74
N ILE A 189 5.54 -12.78 14.70
CA ILE A 189 4.70 -12.60 13.52
C ILE A 189 4.09 -11.19 13.50
N GLU A 190 3.72 -10.69 12.33
CA GLU A 190 3.00 -9.44 12.20
C GLU A 190 1.50 -9.62 12.52
N ALA A 191 0.86 -8.59 13.08
CA ALA A 191 -0.50 -8.67 13.64
C ALA A 191 -1.63 -8.75 12.59
N GLU A 192 -1.40 -8.35 11.35
CA GLU A 192 -2.42 -8.15 10.33
C GLU A 192 -2.18 -8.97 9.04
N ASP A 193 -1.27 -9.97 9.08
CA ASP A 193 -0.90 -10.79 7.92
C ASP A 193 -1.87 -11.96 7.65
N PHE A 194 -3.17 -11.72 7.78
CA PHE A 194 -4.20 -12.74 7.51
C PHE A 194 -4.22 -13.19 6.04
N ASP A 195 -3.80 -12.36 5.11
CA ASP A 195 -3.69 -12.71 3.69
C ASP A 195 -2.50 -13.66 3.42
N TRP A 196 -1.34 -13.43 4.06
CA TRP A 196 -0.26 -14.41 4.07
C TRP A 196 -0.73 -15.74 4.67
N PHE A 197 -1.43 -15.67 5.81
CA PHE A 197 -1.96 -16.85 6.48
C PHE A 197 -2.92 -17.63 5.56
N SER A 198 -3.85 -16.93 4.90
CA SER A 198 -4.72 -17.52 3.89
C SER A 198 -3.94 -18.23 2.79
N GLY A 199 -2.88 -17.57 2.27
CA GLY A 199 -2.02 -18.13 1.24
C GLY A 199 -1.33 -19.43 1.66
N VAL A 200 -0.76 -19.44 2.88
CA VAL A 200 -0.09 -20.62 3.45
C VAL A 200 -1.07 -21.75 3.75
N ILE A 201 -2.21 -21.41 4.37
CA ILE A 201 -3.26 -22.41 4.68
C ILE A 201 -3.80 -23.03 3.39
N GLY A 202 -3.96 -22.26 2.32
CA GLY A 202 -4.36 -22.76 1.02
C GLY A 202 -3.36 -23.76 0.42
N GLU A 203 -2.05 -23.57 0.63
CA GLU A 203 -1.01 -24.52 0.19
C GLU A 203 -0.98 -25.81 1.04
N LEU A 204 -1.18 -25.69 2.34
CA LEU A 204 -1.15 -26.84 3.26
C LEU A 204 -2.45 -27.65 3.25
N GLY A 205 -3.51 -27.11 2.69
CA GLY A 205 -4.89 -27.58 2.86
C GLY A 205 -5.52 -27.08 4.15
N GLU A 206 -6.75 -26.56 4.07
CA GLU A 206 -7.36 -25.75 5.15
C GLU A 206 -7.36 -26.49 6.50
N ALA A 207 -7.89 -27.70 6.57
CA ALA A 207 -7.97 -28.45 7.83
C ALA A 207 -6.60 -28.73 8.44
N LYS A 208 -5.63 -29.18 7.62
CA LYS A 208 -4.26 -29.50 8.05
C LYS A 208 -3.54 -28.23 8.48
N GLY A 209 -3.61 -27.17 7.67
CA GLY A 209 -2.90 -25.93 7.94
C GLY A 209 -3.41 -25.21 9.21
N LEU A 210 -4.73 -25.11 9.39
CA LEU A 210 -5.32 -24.51 10.60
C LEU A 210 -4.93 -25.29 11.86
N LYS A 211 -4.93 -26.66 11.80
CA LYS A 211 -4.48 -27.47 12.91
C LYS A 211 -3.01 -27.23 13.21
N LEU A 212 -2.16 -27.21 12.19
CA LEU A 212 -0.72 -27.00 12.33
C LEU A 212 -0.42 -25.68 13.04
N PHE A 213 -1.02 -24.57 12.64
CA PHE A 213 -0.76 -23.29 13.30
C PHE A 213 -1.29 -23.21 14.73
N ARG A 214 -2.43 -23.85 15.03
CA ARG A 214 -2.89 -24.02 16.43
C ARG A 214 -1.86 -24.76 17.28
N ASP A 215 -1.33 -25.86 16.75
CA ASP A 215 -0.33 -26.68 17.44
C ASP A 215 0.99 -25.93 17.62
N ILE A 216 1.46 -25.17 16.63
CA ILE A 216 2.67 -24.33 16.74
C ILE A 216 2.51 -23.31 17.86
N VAL A 217 1.39 -22.58 17.87
CA VAL A 217 1.13 -21.55 18.88
C VAL A 217 0.98 -22.15 20.27
N ALA A 218 0.28 -23.28 20.40
CA ALA A 218 0.12 -23.99 21.68
C ALA A 218 1.46 -24.52 22.22
N THR A 219 2.34 -25.04 21.35
CA THR A 219 3.61 -25.64 21.74
C THR A 219 4.67 -24.58 22.07
N ASN A 220 4.81 -23.59 21.21
CA ASN A 220 5.96 -22.68 21.25
C ASN A 220 5.60 -21.25 21.63
N GLY A 221 4.33 -20.88 21.56
CA GLY A 221 3.92 -19.47 21.63
C GLY A 221 4.37 -18.71 20.40
N ILE A 222 3.80 -17.52 20.21
CA ILE A 222 4.21 -16.60 19.15
C ILE A 222 4.07 -15.16 19.64
N SER A 223 5.07 -14.33 19.38
CA SER A 223 5.07 -12.91 19.74
C SER A 223 4.48 -12.10 18.60
N VAL A 224 3.32 -11.48 18.81
CA VAL A 224 2.65 -10.69 17.79
C VAL A 224 3.09 -9.23 17.89
N ARG A 225 3.46 -8.64 16.75
CA ARG A 225 3.90 -7.24 16.65
C ARG A 225 3.18 -6.54 15.50
N LYS A 226 2.74 -5.30 15.74
CA LYS A 226 2.08 -4.51 14.69
C LYS A 226 3.10 -3.71 13.89
N GLY A 227 3.21 -4.02 12.61
CA GLY A 227 4.06 -3.36 11.63
C GLY A 227 5.35 -4.12 11.30
N HIS A 228 5.54 -4.43 10.01
CA HIS A 228 6.70 -5.17 9.50
C HIS A 228 8.03 -4.50 9.83
N THR A 229 8.11 -3.16 9.79
CA THR A 229 9.34 -2.43 10.16
C THR A 229 9.70 -2.69 11.63
N LEU A 230 8.73 -2.65 12.54
CA LEU A 230 8.96 -2.95 13.95
C LEU A 230 9.43 -4.40 14.11
N LEU A 231 8.69 -5.36 13.55
CA LEU A 231 9.02 -6.78 13.65
C LEU A 231 10.43 -7.07 13.13
N THR A 232 10.81 -6.51 11.97
CA THR A 232 12.14 -6.70 11.39
C THR A 232 13.24 -6.11 12.28
N ASN A 233 13.02 -4.94 12.89
CA ASN A 233 13.95 -4.34 13.85
C ASN A 233 14.11 -5.19 15.12
N LEU A 234 13.04 -5.79 15.60
CA LEU A 234 13.07 -6.71 16.74
C LEU A 234 13.83 -8.00 16.45
N VAL A 235 13.79 -8.47 15.18
CA VAL A 235 14.65 -9.56 14.73
C VAL A 235 16.12 -9.12 14.73
N ALA A 236 16.42 -7.97 14.18
CA ALA A 236 17.79 -7.46 14.14
C ALA A 236 18.38 -7.22 15.54
N SER A 237 17.56 -6.76 16.51
CA SER A 237 17.99 -6.59 17.91
C SER A 237 18.14 -7.90 18.67
N GLY A 238 17.49 -8.99 18.22
CA GLY A 238 17.44 -10.29 18.88
C GLY A 238 16.32 -10.45 19.90
N GLU A 239 15.44 -9.46 20.08
CA GLU A 239 14.24 -9.58 20.92
C GLU A 239 13.27 -10.63 20.37
N VAL A 240 13.16 -10.72 19.05
CA VAL A 240 12.46 -11.79 18.33
C VAL A 240 13.50 -12.60 17.55
N PRO A 241 13.94 -13.77 18.03
CA PRO A 241 14.98 -14.52 17.36
C PRO A 241 14.63 -14.95 15.92
N LEU A 242 13.36 -15.33 15.67
CA LEU A 242 12.85 -15.74 14.37
C LEU A 242 11.43 -15.19 14.16
N ALA A 243 11.23 -14.38 13.13
CA ALA A 243 9.93 -13.92 12.70
C ALA A 243 9.46 -14.69 11.45
N LEU A 244 8.15 -14.94 11.34
CA LEU A 244 7.57 -15.70 10.23
C LEU A 244 7.17 -14.82 9.04
N THR A 245 6.90 -13.54 9.28
CA THR A 245 6.38 -12.61 8.27
C THR A 245 7.12 -11.28 8.28
N VAL A 246 8.39 -11.29 7.88
CA VAL A 246 9.09 -10.06 7.50
C VAL A 246 9.04 -9.90 5.98
N TYR A 247 9.17 -8.69 5.48
CA TYR A 247 9.40 -8.48 4.07
C TYR A 247 10.89 -8.63 3.74
N ASN A 248 11.20 -9.40 2.69
CA ASN A 248 12.57 -9.65 2.25
C ASN A 248 13.40 -8.38 2.13
N TYR A 249 12.85 -7.32 1.51
CA TYR A 249 13.57 -6.05 1.29
C TYR A 249 13.96 -5.37 2.61
N LYS A 250 13.12 -5.48 3.66
CA LYS A 250 13.45 -4.88 4.96
C LYS A 250 14.58 -5.61 5.66
N ALA A 251 14.59 -6.95 5.60
CA ALA A 251 15.67 -7.76 6.13
C ALA A 251 16.98 -7.47 5.37
N GLU A 252 16.92 -7.39 4.03
CA GLU A 252 18.07 -7.09 3.19
C GLU A 252 18.65 -5.69 3.46
N GLN A 253 17.78 -4.67 3.57
CA GLN A 253 18.22 -3.31 3.94
C GLN A 253 18.95 -3.24 5.27
N LEU A 254 18.49 -3.98 6.29
CA LEU A 254 19.17 -4.01 7.59
C LEU A 254 20.49 -4.81 7.53
N LYS A 255 20.48 -5.94 6.83
CA LYS A 255 21.67 -6.75 6.58
C LYS A 255 22.76 -5.95 5.87
N ASN A 256 22.39 -5.21 4.80
CA ASN A 256 23.30 -4.33 4.06
C ASN A 256 23.87 -3.19 4.91
N LYS A 257 23.20 -2.81 6.01
CA LYS A 257 23.68 -1.87 7.02
C LYS A 257 24.51 -2.54 8.14
N GLY A 258 24.79 -3.84 8.02
CA GLY A 258 25.57 -4.59 8.99
C GLY A 258 24.81 -5.09 10.22
N ALA A 259 23.47 -5.02 10.22
CA ALA A 259 22.66 -5.61 11.30
C ALA A 259 22.75 -7.15 11.27
N PRO A 260 22.70 -7.82 12.44
CA PRO A 260 22.78 -9.27 12.53
C PRO A 260 21.44 -9.94 12.17
N ILE A 261 20.99 -9.75 10.95
CA ILE A 261 19.72 -10.31 10.42
C ILE A 261 19.98 -10.92 9.04
N ASP A 262 19.29 -12.01 8.75
CA ASP A 262 19.14 -12.55 7.42
C ASP A 262 17.72 -13.12 7.27
N TRP A 263 17.37 -13.57 6.08
CA TRP A 263 16.05 -14.06 5.78
C TRP A 263 16.08 -15.40 5.02
N PHE A 264 14.98 -16.13 5.07
CA PHE A 264 14.74 -17.36 4.32
C PHE A 264 13.26 -17.43 3.93
N ALA A 265 12.90 -18.30 2.99
CA ALA A 265 11.51 -18.49 2.62
C ALA A 265 11.13 -19.97 2.64
N PHE A 266 9.90 -20.25 3.05
CA PHE A 266 9.28 -21.55 2.81
C PHE A 266 8.73 -21.57 1.37
N PRO A 267 9.05 -22.59 0.55
CA PRO A 267 8.50 -22.69 -0.80
C PRO A 267 7.06 -23.22 -0.81
N PRO A 268 6.14 -22.64 -1.62
CA PRO A 268 6.33 -21.40 -2.36
C PRO A 268 6.31 -20.17 -1.44
N ALA A 269 7.16 -19.18 -1.75
CA ALA A 269 7.10 -17.92 -1.05
C ALA A 269 5.80 -17.18 -1.38
N ILE A 270 5.14 -16.61 -0.38
CA ILE A 270 3.91 -15.86 -0.59
C ILE A 270 4.25 -14.41 -0.97
N ALA A 271 3.67 -13.92 -2.05
CA ALA A 271 3.85 -12.57 -2.55
C ALA A 271 2.55 -11.77 -2.50
N ARG A 272 2.62 -10.62 -1.83
CA ARG A 272 1.55 -9.62 -1.84
C ARG A 272 1.84 -8.57 -2.90
N PRO A 273 0.96 -8.36 -3.89
CA PRO A 273 1.10 -7.23 -4.80
C PRO A 273 0.95 -5.91 -4.04
N ASN A 274 1.78 -4.93 -4.40
CA ASN A 274 1.67 -3.57 -3.91
C ASN A 274 1.34 -2.67 -5.08
N GLY A 275 0.17 -2.02 -5.02
CA GLY A 275 -0.46 -1.38 -6.16
C GLY A 275 -0.26 0.13 -6.20
N THR A 276 -0.13 0.65 -7.40
CA THR A 276 -0.17 2.08 -7.74
C THR A 276 -1.44 2.35 -8.54
N GLY A 277 -2.23 3.34 -8.13
CA GLY A 277 -3.48 3.73 -8.79
C GLY A 277 -3.70 5.24 -8.76
N MET A 278 -4.31 5.76 -9.84
CA MET A 278 -4.70 7.15 -9.95
C MET A 278 -6.12 7.34 -9.47
N LEU A 279 -6.36 8.38 -8.67
CA LEU A 279 -7.72 8.77 -8.27
C LEU A 279 -8.49 9.31 -9.47
N ARG A 280 -9.75 8.87 -9.61
CA ARG A 280 -10.66 9.31 -10.68
C ARG A 280 -10.84 10.83 -10.71
N ARG A 281 -10.77 11.49 -9.56
CA ARG A 281 -10.90 12.93 -9.39
C ARG A 281 -9.62 13.57 -8.86
N ALA A 282 -8.46 13.07 -9.32
CA ALA A 282 -7.16 13.63 -8.99
C ALA A 282 -7.11 15.14 -9.31
N PRO A 283 -6.66 16.00 -8.39
CA PRO A 283 -6.56 17.44 -8.64
C PRO A 283 -5.52 17.81 -9.69
N HIS A 284 -4.48 16.97 -9.88
CA HIS A 284 -3.38 17.20 -10.82
C HIS A 284 -3.26 16.03 -11.83
N PRO A 285 -4.24 15.86 -12.76
CA PRO A 285 -4.37 14.63 -13.53
C PRO A 285 -3.21 14.36 -14.49
N HIS A 286 -2.58 15.39 -15.08
CA HIS A 286 -1.44 15.17 -15.97
C HIS A 286 -0.19 14.75 -15.18
N ALA A 287 0.06 15.38 -14.04
CA ALA A 287 1.14 15.00 -13.13
C ALA A 287 0.92 13.58 -12.57
N ALA A 288 -0.32 13.23 -12.25
CA ALA A 288 -0.71 11.89 -11.79
C ALA A 288 -0.41 10.81 -12.83
N VAL A 289 -0.86 10.99 -14.08
CA VAL A 289 -0.57 10.02 -15.17
C VAL A 289 0.92 9.94 -15.45
N LEU A 290 1.63 11.07 -15.43
CA LEU A 290 3.07 11.11 -15.64
C LEU A 290 3.82 10.36 -14.52
N PHE A 291 3.39 10.52 -13.25
CA PHE A 291 3.96 9.81 -12.12
C PHE A 291 3.61 8.31 -12.15
N PHE A 292 2.39 7.96 -12.54
CA PHE A 292 1.99 6.57 -12.75
C PHE A 292 2.89 5.89 -13.79
N ASP A 293 3.13 6.53 -14.93
CA ASP A 293 4.05 6.03 -15.96
C ASP A 293 5.48 5.87 -15.44
N PHE A 294 5.94 6.84 -14.64
CA PHE A 294 7.26 6.79 -14.00
C PHE A 294 7.37 5.60 -13.05
N MET A 295 6.35 5.32 -12.24
CA MET A 295 6.32 4.17 -11.32
C MET A 295 6.41 2.83 -12.06
N LEU A 296 5.91 2.74 -13.28
CA LEU A 296 5.95 1.53 -14.11
C LEU A 296 7.19 1.45 -15.03
N SER A 297 8.01 2.49 -15.07
CA SER A 297 9.21 2.58 -15.93
C SER A 297 10.47 2.85 -15.13
N ASP A 298 10.94 4.08 -15.06
CA ASP A 298 12.21 4.45 -14.43
C ASP A 298 12.29 4.05 -12.95
N ALA A 299 11.16 4.12 -12.23
CA ALA A 299 11.12 3.74 -10.81
C ALA A 299 11.39 2.25 -10.58
N GLN A 300 11.25 1.39 -11.58
CA GLN A 300 11.46 -0.05 -11.41
C GLN A 300 12.92 -0.38 -11.06
N GLU A 301 13.88 0.27 -11.70
CA GLU A 301 15.31 0.15 -11.35
C GLU A 301 15.63 0.78 -9.99
N LEU A 302 14.97 1.89 -9.65
CA LEU A 302 15.14 2.53 -8.34
C LEU A 302 14.58 1.66 -7.21
N LEU A 303 13.42 1.02 -7.44
CA LEU A 303 12.85 0.05 -6.51
C LEU A 303 13.83 -1.10 -6.24
N LEU A 304 14.44 -1.68 -7.31
CA LEU A 304 15.46 -2.73 -7.14
C LEU A 304 16.65 -2.25 -6.31
N LYS A 305 17.16 -1.03 -6.56
CA LYS A 305 18.25 -0.44 -5.77
C LYS A 305 17.90 -0.22 -4.30
N ARG A 306 16.61 -0.25 -3.97
CA ARG A 306 16.08 -0.20 -2.60
C ARG A 306 15.67 -1.58 -2.09
N ASP A 307 16.17 -2.66 -2.70
CA ASP A 307 15.93 -4.07 -2.34
C ASP A 307 14.46 -4.52 -2.51
N PHE A 308 13.59 -3.69 -3.12
CA PHE A 308 12.24 -4.11 -3.49
C PHE A 308 12.25 -5.06 -4.69
N ILE A 309 11.14 -5.74 -4.89
CA ILE A 309 10.92 -6.61 -6.04
C ILE A 309 10.02 -5.88 -7.05
N PRO A 310 10.59 -5.26 -8.08
CA PRO A 310 9.82 -4.62 -9.13
C PRO A 310 9.06 -5.64 -9.98
N THR A 311 7.97 -5.19 -10.62
CA THR A 311 7.15 -6.03 -11.49
C THR A 311 7.53 -5.97 -12.96
N SER A 312 8.47 -5.12 -13.32
CA SER A 312 8.98 -5.03 -14.69
C SER A 312 9.81 -6.26 -15.09
N LYS A 313 9.46 -6.87 -16.22
CA LYS A 313 10.24 -7.96 -16.86
C LYS A 313 11.63 -7.51 -17.33
N LYS A 314 11.84 -6.21 -17.47
CA LYS A 314 13.14 -5.63 -17.87
C LYS A 314 14.13 -5.59 -16.72
N VAL A 315 13.66 -5.72 -15.48
CA VAL A 315 14.49 -5.69 -14.27
C VAL A 315 14.68 -7.11 -13.75
N LYS A 316 15.93 -7.58 -13.72
CA LYS A 316 16.27 -8.90 -13.19
C LYS A 316 16.39 -8.87 -11.67
N THR A 317 15.70 -9.75 -10.97
CA THR A 317 15.75 -9.88 -9.52
C THR A 317 16.19 -11.30 -9.12
N PRO A 318 16.87 -11.48 -7.97
CA PRO A 318 17.25 -12.81 -7.47
C PRO A 318 16.03 -13.70 -7.19
N LEU A 319 14.87 -13.11 -6.89
CA LEU A 319 13.64 -13.84 -6.57
C LEU A 319 12.95 -14.46 -7.79
N ASN A 320 13.36 -14.12 -9.02
CA ASN A 320 12.89 -14.79 -10.24
C ASN A 320 13.24 -16.31 -10.28
N GLN A 321 14.10 -16.77 -9.37
CA GLN A 321 14.53 -18.17 -9.27
C GLN A 321 13.77 -18.95 -8.18
N MET A 322 12.87 -18.29 -7.43
CA MET A 322 12.12 -18.88 -6.33
C MET A 322 10.68 -19.15 -6.74
N PRO A 323 10.10 -20.31 -6.39
CA PRO A 323 8.66 -20.53 -6.53
C PRO A 323 7.88 -19.50 -5.72
N ILE A 324 7.03 -18.73 -6.38
CA ILE A 324 6.23 -17.67 -5.76
C ILE A 324 4.75 -17.94 -5.98
N LYS A 325 3.97 -17.88 -4.91
CA LYS A 325 2.52 -17.84 -4.94
C LYS A 325 2.05 -16.41 -4.75
N PHE A 326 1.37 -15.88 -5.74
CA PHE A 326 0.77 -14.55 -5.67
C PHE A 326 -0.56 -14.62 -4.92
N ILE A 327 -0.73 -13.73 -3.95
CA ILE A 327 -2.03 -13.47 -3.33
C ILE A 327 -2.91 -12.75 -4.35
N ASP A 328 -4.12 -13.25 -4.58
CA ASP A 328 -5.12 -12.51 -5.35
C ASP A 328 -5.89 -11.58 -4.40
N PRO A 329 -5.70 -10.25 -4.52
CA PRO A 329 -6.33 -9.30 -3.59
C PRO A 329 -7.86 -9.30 -3.65
N ARG A 330 -8.45 -9.75 -4.76
CA ARG A 330 -9.91 -9.87 -4.92
C ARG A 330 -10.46 -10.99 -4.04
N VAL A 331 -9.81 -12.15 -4.08
CA VAL A 331 -10.17 -13.32 -3.26
C VAL A 331 -9.96 -13.02 -1.79
N ILE A 332 -8.85 -12.36 -1.45
CA ILE A 332 -8.57 -11.97 -0.06
C ILE A 332 -9.64 -11.03 0.47
N LEU A 333 -10.07 -10.06 -0.32
CA LEU A 333 -11.12 -9.13 0.09
C LEU A 333 -12.50 -9.81 0.24
N ASP A 334 -12.84 -10.75 -0.65
CA ASP A 334 -14.09 -11.51 -0.58
C ASP A 334 -14.15 -12.40 0.69
N ASP A 335 -13.02 -12.97 1.07
CA ASP A 335 -12.87 -13.87 2.22
C ASP A 335 -12.30 -13.19 3.49
N GLU A 336 -12.17 -11.86 3.49
CA GLU A 336 -11.49 -11.10 4.56
C GLU A 336 -12.05 -11.42 5.95
N ALA A 337 -13.37 -11.44 6.09
CA ALA A 337 -14.03 -11.72 7.38
C ALA A 337 -13.66 -13.11 7.93
N LYS A 338 -13.54 -14.12 7.07
CA LYS A 338 -13.13 -15.48 7.44
C LYS A 338 -11.67 -15.49 7.89
N TRP A 339 -10.77 -14.98 7.05
CA TRP A 339 -9.34 -15.10 7.30
C TRP A 339 -8.85 -14.19 8.41
N SER A 340 -9.37 -12.98 8.51
CA SER A 340 -9.10 -12.07 9.62
C SER A 340 -9.56 -12.68 10.95
N LYS A 341 -10.78 -13.25 11.01
CA LYS A 341 -11.27 -13.93 12.21
C LYS A 341 -10.39 -15.11 12.61
N LEU A 342 -10.05 -16.01 11.68
CA LEU A 342 -9.23 -17.18 11.95
C LEU A 342 -7.82 -16.77 12.41
N TYR A 343 -7.23 -15.77 11.78
CA TYR A 343 -5.93 -15.23 12.17
C TYR A 343 -5.95 -14.65 13.58
N GLN A 344 -6.98 -13.86 13.90
CA GLN A 344 -7.18 -13.33 15.25
C GLN A 344 -7.34 -14.43 16.29
N GLU A 345 -8.11 -15.47 16.00
CA GLU A 345 -8.38 -16.56 16.95
C GLU A 345 -7.17 -17.47 17.18
N ILE A 346 -6.42 -17.78 16.12
CA ILE A 346 -5.33 -18.76 16.18
C ILE A 346 -4.00 -18.12 16.56
N ILE A 347 -3.74 -16.91 16.05
CA ILE A 347 -2.44 -16.23 16.19
C ILE A 347 -2.51 -15.14 17.26
N VAL A 348 -3.35 -14.12 17.04
CA VAL A 348 -3.25 -12.88 17.82
C VAL A 348 -3.74 -13.04 19.25
N LYS A 349 -4.90 -13.67 19.48
CA LYS A 349 -5.48 -13.85 20.83
C LYS A 349 -4.75 -14.90 21.67
N GLN A 350 -3.97 -15.77 21.05
CA GLN A 350 -3.18 -16.78 21.73
C GLN A 350 -1.74 -16.30 22.02
N SER A 351 -1.37 -15.11 21.52
CA SER A 351 -0.07 -14.50 21.81
C SER A 351 0.03 -14.16 23.31
N LYS A 352 1.12 -14.54 23.95
CA LYS A 352 1.46 -14.19 25.33
C LYS A 352 2.54 -13.12 25.33
#